data_2a4118c1dec7da3847605f4f83658ac0
#
_entry.id   2a4118c1dec7da3847605f4f83658ac0
#
_cell.length_a   1.000
_cell.length_b   1.000
_cell.length_c   1.000
_cell.angle_alpha   90.00
_cell.angle_beta   90.00
_cell.angle_gamma   90.00
#
_symmetry.space_group_name_H-M   'P 1'
#
loop_
_entity.id
_entity.type
_entity.pdbx_description
1 polymer ?
#
loop_
_entity_poly.entity_id
_entity_poly.type
_entity_poly.pdbx_seq_one_letter_code
_entity_poly.pdbx_strand_id
1 'polypeptide(L)'
;MVGASPLLRMERVNKWFGDLHVLKDVGLSVDAGEVVVVLGPSGSGKSTLCRTINRLEPIDSGTILLDSRPLPSEGRELARLRSDVGMVFQQFNLFAHKSVLENVTLGPVRVRGLSRRDAETRARELLARVGVEDQASKLPAQLSGGQQQRVAIARALAMEPKLILFDEPTSALDPEMVQEVLDVMTGLAREGMTMLVVTHEMGFARSAANRVVFMDHGQILEQAPPEDFFASPTTGRAKDFLSKVIRH
;
A
#
# COMPACT_ATOMS: atom_id res chain seq x y z
N MET A 1 7.27 29.71 -5.92
CA MET A 1 6.97 28.49 -6.69
C MET A 1 5.71 27.92 -6.08
N VAL A 2 4.61 27.86 -6.83
CA VAL A 2 3.38 27.19 -6.38
C VAL A 2 3.74 25.70 -6.37
N GLY A 3 3.87 25.12 -5.18
CA GLY A 3 4.15 23.68 -5.05
C GLY A 3 3.04 22.89 -5.74
N ALA A 4 3.41 21.80 -6.46
CA ALA A 4 2.45 20.89 -7.05
C ALA A 4 1.49 20.38 -5.96
N SER A 5 0.20 20.31 -6.28
CA SER A 5 -0.79 19.74 -5.34
C SER A 5 -0.45 18.29 -5.08
N PRO A 6 -0.55 17.81 -3.82
CA PRO A 6 -0.27 16.41 -3.50
C PRO A 6 -1.20 15.47 -4.29
N LEU A 7 -0.71 14.29 -4.63
CA LEU A 7 -1.49 13.26 -5.31
C LEU A 7 -2.66 12.79 -4.44
N LEU A 8 -2.39 12.53 -3.16
CA LEU A 8 -3.38 12.17 -2.15
C LEU A 8 -3.41 13.24 -1.06
N ARG A 9 -4.62 13.65 -0.63
CA ARG A 9 -4.81 14.55 0.50
C ARG A 9 -5.99 14.10 1.35
N MET A 10 -5.75 13.95 2.63
CA MET A 10 -6.76 13.63 3.64
C MET A 10 -6.88 14.80 4.60
N GLU A 11 -8.11 15.23 4.91
CA GLU A 11 -8.38 16.37 5.77
C GLU A 11 -9.42 16.01 6.83
N ARG A 12 -9.00 16.00 8.08
CA ARG A 12 -9.85 15.72 9.25
C ARG A 12 -10.71 14.47 9.06
N VAL A 13 -10.07 13.39 8.58
CA VAL A 13 -10.77 12.13 8.31
C VAL A 13 -11.08 11.42 9.60
N ASN A 14 -12.35 11.06 9.77
CA ASN A 14 -12.85 10.32 10.91
C ASN A 14 -13.54 9.03 10.47
N LYS A 15 -13.35 7.97 11.25
CA LYS A 15 -13.98 6.67 11.03
C LYS A 15 -14.37 6.03 12.36
N TRP A 16 -15.61 5.59 12.45
CA TRP A 16 -16.14 4.80 13.57
C TRP A 16 -16.55 3.40 13.12
N PHE A 17 -16.41 2.43 14.02
CA PHE A 17 -17.03 1.11 13.93
C PHE A 17 -17.91 0.93 15.18
N GLY A 18 -19.22 1.12 15.06
CA GLY A 18 -20.10 1.29 16.20
C GLY A 18 -19.63 2.48 17.04
N ASP A 19 -19.40 2.26 18.34
CA ASP A 19 -18.94 3.30 19.27
C ASP A 19 -17.41 3.49 19.24
N LEU A 20 -16.67 2.64 18.53
CA LEU A 20 -15.22 2.71 18.48
C LEU A 20 -14.74 3.74 17.44
N HIS A 21 -14.14 4.84 17.91
CA HIS A 21 -13.53 5.87 17.06
C HIS A 21 -12.12 5.44 16.65
N VAL A 22 -11.98 4.92 15.41
CA VAL A 22 -10.74 4.29 14.92
C VAL A 22 -9.82 5.27 14.20
N LEU A 23 -10.37 6.23 13.43
CA LEU A 23 -9.60 7.33 12.85
C LEU A 23 -10.15 8.65 13.41
N LYS A 24 -9.24 9.50 13.94
CA LYS A 24 -9.59 10.71 14.68
C LYS A 24 -8.91 11.92 14.06
N ASP A 25 -9.67 12.69 13.30
CA ASP A 25 -9.21 13.93 12.62
C ASP A 25 -7.91 13.74 11.84
N VAL A 26 -7.78 12.60 11.14
CA VAL A 26 -6.55 12.24 10.43
C VAL A 26 -6.34 13.18 9.24
N GLY A 27 -5.18 13.84 9.21
CA GLY A 27 -4.69 14.65 8.11
C GLY A 27 -3.39 14.05 7.55
N LEU A 28 -3.37 13.77 6.24
CA LEU A 28 -2.21 13.19 5.55
C LEU A 28 -2.18 13.70 4.11
N SER A 29 -1.00 13.99 3.60
CA SER A 29 -0.77 14.20 2.17
C SER A 29 0.27 13.21 1.66
N VAL A 30 0.21 12.86 0.38
CA VAL A 30 1.25 12.09 -0.32
C VAL A 30 1.49 12.73 -1.66
N ASP A 31 2.73 13.11 -1.94
CA ASP A 31 3.12 13.68 -3.21
C ASP A 31 3.33 12.59 -4.27
N ALA A 32 3.26 12.96 -5.56
CA ALA A 32 3.56 12.02 -6.64
C ALA A 32 5.03 11.58 -6.56
N GLY A 33 5.27 10.26 -6.62
CA GLY A 33 6.60 9.66 -6.46
C GLY A 33 7.08 9.54 -5.02
N GLU A 34 6.28 9.97 -4.03
CA GLU A 34 6.64 9.86 -2.62
C GLU A 34 6.33 8.46 -2.08
N VAL A 35 7.24 7.94 -1.26
CA VAL A 35 7.06 6.75 -0.45
C VAL A 35 6.82 7.16 1.00
N VAL A 36 5.59 7.01 1.46
CA VAL A 36 5.19 7.28 2.86
C VAL A 36 5.03 5.95 3.58
N VAL A 37 5.79 5.77 4.66
CA VAL A 37 5.68 4.58 5.53
C VAL A 37 4.91 4.93 6.79
N VAL A 38 3.86 4.17 7.10
CA VAL A 38 3.03 4.34 8.29
C VAL A 38 3.42 3.29 9.32
N LEU A 39 3.95 3.74 10.44
CA LEU A 39 4.35 2.93 11.60
C LEU A 39 3.41 3.15 12.78
N GLY A 40 3.39 2.21 13.70
CA GLY A 40 2.64 2.34 14.96
C GLY A 40 2.20 0.99 15.51
N PRO A 41 1.73 0.95 16.77
CA PRO A 41 1.29 -0.28 17.42
C PRO A 41 0.08 -0.92 16.69
N SER A 42 -0.12 -2.23 16.94
CA SER A 42 -1.32 -2.92 16.46
C SER A 42 -2.59 -2.25 16.99
N GLY A 43 -3.62 -2.16 16.17
CA GLY A 43 -4.87 -1.50 16.55
C GLY A 43 -4.83 0.04 16.50
N SER A 44 -3.75 0.68 16.05
CA SER A 44 -3.68 2.15 15.94
C SER A 44 -4.47 2.74 14.77
N GLY A 45 -5.08 1.93 13.89
CA GLY A 45 -5.90 2.38 12.77
C GLY A 45 -5.22 2.38 11.41
N LYS A 46 -3.98 1.91 11.28
CA LYS A 46 -3.17 1.92 10.03
C LYS A 46 -3.85 1.24 8.85
N SER A 47 -4.33 0.01 9.03
CA SER A 47 -5.04 -0.73 7.97
C SER A 47 -6.36 -0.06 7.60
N THR A 48 -7.07 0.52 8.57
CA THR A 48 -8.28 1.30 8.32
C THR A 48 -7.96 2.54 7.49
N LEU A 49 -6.85 3.23 7.79
CA LEU A 49 -6.37 4.37 6.99
C LEU A 49 -6.21 3.96 5.51
N CYS A 50 -5.48 2.88 5.21
CA CYS A 50 -5.33 2.37 3.84
C CYS A 50 -6.69 2.06 3.19
N ARG A 51 -7.58 1.39 3.90
CA ARG A 51 -8.89 0.97 3.38
C ARG A 51 -9.84 2.13 3.12
N THR A 52 -9.68 3.27 3.79
CA THR A 52 -10.46 4.47 3.48
C THR A 52 -10.04 5.12 2.17
N ILE A 53 -8.74 5.05 1.80
CA ILE A 53 -8.21 5.66 0.59
C ILE A 53 -8.72 4.98 -0.69
N ASN A 54 -8.86 3.65 -0.70
CA ASN A 54 -9.44 2.93 -1.85
C ASN A 54 -10.95 2.68 -1.73
N ARG A 55 -11.60 3.29 -0.71
CA ARG A 55 -13.03 3.17 -0.45
C ARG A 55 -13.50 1.75 -0.17
N LEU A 56 -12.64 0.87 0.36
CA LEU A 56 -13.08 -0.40 0.96
C LEU A 56 -13.81 -0.12 2.29
N GLU A 57 -13.39 0.90 3.01
CA GLU A 57 -14.09 1.45 4.17
C GLU A 57 -14.54 2.88 3.87
N PRO A 58 -15.83 3.22 4.04
CA PRO A 58 -16.28 4.59 3.95
C PRO A 58 -15.79 5.40 5.16
N ILE A 59 -15.49 6.66 4.97
CA ILE A 59 -15.26 7.61 6.06
C ILE A 59 -16.59 8.15 6.58
N ASP A 60 -16.65 8.52 7.86
CA ASP A 60 -17.86 9.07 8.47
C ASP A 60 -17.86 10.61 8.44
N SER A 61 -16.67 11.24 8.47
CA SER A 61 -16.52 12.67 8.23
C SER A 61 -15.12 13.02 7.73
N GLY A 62 -14.93 14.25 7.28
CA GLY A 62 -13.70 14.72 6.65
C GLY A 62 -13.74 14.60 5.13
N THR A 63 -12.58 14.75 4.50
CA THR A 63 -12.45 14.71 3.04
C THR A 63 -11.19 13.96 2.63
N ILE A 64 -11.29 13.13 1.58
CA ILE A 64 -10.13 12.53 0.91
C ILE A 64 -10.17 12.94 -0.55
N LEU A 65 -9.06 13.49 -1.03
CA LEU A 65 -8.88 13.91 -2.42
C LEU A 65 -7.79 13.07 -3.08
N LEU A 66 -8.03 12.63 -4.31
CA LEU A 66 -7.01 12.04 -5.20
C LEU A 66 -6.95 12.91 -6.46
N ASP A 67 -5.77 13.35 -6.87
CA ASP A 67 -5.61 14.33 -7.97
C ASP A 67 -6.52 15.55 -7.78
N SER A 68 -6.60 16.10 -6.57
CA SER A 68 -7.45 17.22 -6.19
C SER A 68 -8.96 16.99 -6.38
N ARG A 69 -9.40 15.74 -6.57
CA ARG A 69 -10.81 15.36 -6.72
C ARG A 69 -11.28 14.57 -5.51
N PRO A 70 -12.45 14.86 -4.95
CA PRO A 70 -13.02 14.03 -3.88
C PRO A 70 -13.20 12.58 -4.32
N LEU A 71 -12.95 11.64 -3.39
CA LEU A 71 -13.15 10.22 -3.70
C LEU A 71 -14.65 9.93 -3.94
N PRO A 72 -14.98 9.24 -5.04
CA PRO A 72 -16.35 8.83 -5.34
C PRO A 72 -16.83 7.78 -4.34
N SER A 73 -18.15 7.73 -4.11
CA SER A 73 -18.77 6.77 -3.20
C SER A 73 -19.24 5.49 -3.89
N GLU A 74 -19.59 5.55 -5.18
CA GLU A 74 -20.22 4.43 -5.90
C GLU A 74 -20.04 4.52 -7.42
N GLY A 75 -20.54 3.49 -8.10
CA GLY A 75 -20.67 3.48 -9.56
C GLY A 75 -19.35 3.34 -10.32
N ARG A 76 -19.36 3.82 -11.58
CA ARG A 76 -18.20 3.72 -12.50
C ARG A 76 -17.00 4.54 -12.01
N GLU A 77 -17.24 5.64 -11.33
CA GLU A 77 -16.18 6.48 -10.80
C GLU A 77 -15.41 5.79 -9.67
N LEU A 78 -16.11 5.03 -8.80
CA LEU A 78 -15.47 4.20 -7.78
C LEU A 78 -14.64 3.06 -8.42
N ALA A 79 -15.14 2.45 -9.47
CA ALA A 79 -14.36 1.44 -10.21
C ALA A 79 -13.10 2.05 -10.83
N ARG A 80 -13.18 3.28 -11.36
CA ARG A 80 -12.04 4.03 -11.87
C ARG A 80 -11.04 4.37 -10.78
N LEU A 81 -11.51 4.87 -9.63
CA LEU A 81 -10.67 5.11 -8.46
C LEU A 81 -9.86 3.86 -8.10
N ARG A 82 -10.51 2.70 -7.98
CA ARG A 82 -9.86 1.43 -7.64
C ARG A 82 -8.92 0.92 -8.72
N SER A 83 -9.01 1.44 -9.94
CA SER A 83 -8.00 1.21 -10.97
C SER A 83 -6.78 2.10 -10.81
N ASP A 84 -6.97 3.32 -10.32
CA ASP A 84 -5.92 4.32 -10.13
C ASP A 84 -5.21 4.17 -8.76
N VAL A 85 -5.83 3.47 -7.80
CA VAL A 85 -5.27 3.16 -6.47
C VAL A 85 -5.16 1.65 -6.31
N GLY A 86 -3.97 1.11 -6.55
CA GLY A 86 -3.68 -0.30 -6.31
C GLY A 86 -3.63 -0.61 -4.82
N MET A 87 -3.97 -1.85 -4.43
CA MET A 87 -3.82 -2.30 -3.05
C MET A 87 -3.26 -3.71 -2.98
N VAL A 88 -2.25 -3.86 -2.14
CA VAL A 88 -1.61 -5.12 -1.78
C VAL A 88 -1.89 -5.38 -0.31
N PHE A 89 -2.52 -6.52 -0.03
CA PHE A 89 -3.00 -6.89 1.30
C PHE A 89 -2.02 -7.82 2.02
N GLN A 90 -2.17 -7.93 3.32
CA GLN A 90 -1.50 -8.91 4.17
C GLN A 90 -1.76 -10.35 3.70
N GLN A 91 -3.04 -10.68 3.43
CA GLN A 91 -3.42 -11.91 2.75
C GLN A 91 -3.43 -11.63 1.24
N PHE A 92 -2.71 -12.40 0.47
CA PHE A 92 -2.40 -12.17 -0.95
C PHE A 92 -3.63 -11.93 -1.82
N ASN A 93 -4.80 -12.45 -1.41
CA ASN A 93 -6.11 -12.28 -2.07
C ASN A 93 -6.09 -12.63 -3.58
N LEU A 94 -5.31 -13.64 -3.96
CA LEU A 94 -5.30 -14.17 -5.31
C LEU A 94 -6.55 -15.00 -5.58
N PHE A 95 -7.02 -14.98 -6.82
CA PHE A 95 -8.12 -15.86 -7.26
C PHE A 95 -7.60 -17.30 -7.33
N ALA A 96 -7.99 -18.12 -6.36
CA ALA A 96 -7.45 -19.49 -6.18
C ALA A 96 -7.67 -20.42 -7.37
N HIS A 97 -8.74 -20.20 -8.15
CA HIS A 97 -9.13 -20.99 -9.33
C HIS A 97 -8.51 -20.46 -10.65
N LYS A 98 -7.67 -19.45 -10.59
CA LYS A 98 -6.99 -18.85 -11.74
C LYS A 98 -5.49 -19.03 -11.64
N SER A 99 -4.85 -19.23 -12.79
CA SER A 99 -3.39 -19.24 -12.85
C SER A 99 -2.79 -17.88 -12.43
N VAL A 100 -1.51 -17.86 -12.16
CA VAL A 100 -0.75 -16.62 -11.89
C VAL A 100 -0.95 -15.62 -13.03
N LEU A 101 -0.77 -16.05 -14.27
CA LEU A 101 -0.95 -15.19 -15.44
C LEU A 101 -2.39 -14.63 -15.52
N GLU A 102 -3.39 -15.47 -15.30
CA GLU A 102 -4.80 -15.03 -15.28
C GLU A 102 -5.10 -14.05 -14.14
N ASN A 103 -4.49 -14.23 -12.96
CA ASN A 103 -4.62 -13.28 -11.86
C ASN A 103 -4.13 -11.88 -12.24
N VAL A 104 -3.04 -11.79 -12.98
CA VAL A 104 -2.43 -10.51 -13.38
C VAL A 104 -3.17 -9.89 -14.58
N THR A 105 -3.65 -10.71 -15.54
CA THR A 105 -4.31 -10.22 -16.76
C THR A 105 -5.78 -9.82 -16.58
N LEU A 106 -6.45 -10.35 -15.55
CA LEU A 106 -7.91 -10.17 -15.38
C LEU A 106 -8.32 -8.70 -15.30
N GLY A 107 -7.64 -7.91 -14.47
CA GLY A 107 -7.92 -6.49 -14.29
C GLY A 107 -7.72 -5.69 -15.60
N PRO A 108 -6.54 -5.74 -16.21
CA PRO A 108 -6.27 -5.08 -17.49
C PRO A 108 -7.30 -5.38 -18.58
N VAL A 109 -7.71 -6.64 -18.74
CA VAL A 109 -8.69 -7.04 -19.75
C VAL A 109 -10.11 -6.55 -19.40
N ARG A 110 -10.56 -6.77 -18.14
CA ARG A 110 -11.96 -6.52 -17.77
C ARG A 110 -12.26 -5.07 -17.43
N VAL A 111 -11.28 -4.34 -16.90
CA VAL A 111 -11.47 -2.99 -16.39
C VAL A 111 -10.82 -1.93 -17.29
N ARG A 112 -9.58 -2.18 -17.78
CA ARG A 112 -8.87 -1.25 -18.66
C ARG A 112 -9.20 -1.48 -20.16
N GLY A 113 -9.83 -2.61 -20.51
CA GLY A 113 -10.23 -2.93 -21.87
C GLY A 113 -9.08 -3.33 -22.80
N LEU A 114 -7.93 -3.76 -22.23
CA LEU A 114 -6.80 -4.23 -23.02
C LEU A 114 -7.17 -5.51 -23.79
N SER A 115 -6.55 -5.72 -24.95
CA SER A 115 -6.63 -7.01 -25.63
C SER A 115 -5.98 -8.09 -24.75
N ARG A 116 -6.42 -9.35 -24.90
CA ARG A 116 -5.80 -10.46 -24.17
C ARG A 116 -4.30 -10.56 -24.43
N ARG A 117 -3.89 -10.38 -25.67
CA ARG A 117 -2.49 -10.45 -26.09
C ARG A 117 -1.64 -9.37 -25.37
N ASP A 118 -2.10 -8.12 -25.38
CA ASP A 118 -1.38 -7.02 -24.75
C ASP A 118 -1.32 -7.19 -23.23
N ALA A 119 -2.44 -7.64 -22.63
CA ALA A 119 -2.50 -7.93 -21.21
C ALA A 119 -1.56 -9.08 -20.80
N GLU A 120 -1.43 -10.14 -21.63
CA GLU A 120 -0.51 -11.24 -21.36
C GLU A 120 0.95 -10.82 -21.51
N THR A 121 1.29 -10.06 -22.56
CA THR A 121 2.65 -9.52 -22.74
C THR A 121 3.06 -8.70 -21.53
N ARG A 122 2.22 -7.75 -21.13
CA ARG A 122 2.45 -6.92 -19.96
C ARG A 122 2.53 -7.72 -18.67
N ALA A 123 1.64 -8.70 -18.49
CA ALA A 123 1.65 -9.53 -17.29
C ALA A 123 2.94 -10.32 -17.15
N ARG A 124 3.50 -10.87 -18.25
CA ARG A 124 4.79 -11.56 -18.23
C ARG A 124 5.94 -10.63 -17.88
N GLU A 125 5.97 -9.42 -18.45
CA GLU A 125 6.97 -8.40 -18.10
C GLU A 125 6.93 -8.06 -16.59
N LEU A 126 5.72 -7.89 -16.02
CA LEU A 126 5.55 -7.62 -14.59
C LEU A 126 5.92 -8.82 -13.72
N LEU A 127 5.56 -10.05 -14.13
CA LEU A 127 5.94 -11.27 -13.42
C LEU A 127 7.48 -11.47 -13.45
N ALA A 128 8.13 -11.19 -14.57
CA ALA A 128 9.59 -11.19 -14.67
C ALA A 128 10.21 -10.13 -13.73
N ARG A 129 9.66 -8.93 -13.73
CA ARG A 129 10.12 -7.83 -12.87
C ARG A 129 10.04 -8.17 -11.38
N VAL A 130 9.03 -8.93 -10.93
CA VAL A 130 8.90 -9.38 -9.56
C VAL A 130 9.53 -10.78 -9.33
N GLY A 131 10.19 -11.37 -10.33
CA GLY A 131 10.96 -12.60 -10.23
C GLY A 131 10.12 -13.86 -10.05
N VAL A 132 8.94 -13.95 -10.72
CA VAL A 132 8.03 -15.12 -10.68
C VAL A 132 7.43 -15.46 -12.04
N GLU A 133 8.09 -15.14 -13.15
CA GLU A 133 7.59 -15.41 -14.50
C GLU A 133 7.47 -16.90 -14.79
N ASP A 134 8.41 -17.69 -14.30
CA ASP A 134 8.42 -19.15 -14.38
C ASP A 134 7.22 -19.84 -13.71
N GLN A 135 6.53 -19.09 -12.84
CA GLN A 135 5.32 -19.54 -12.15
C GLN A 135 4.01 -19.19 -12.89
N ALA A 136 4.07 -18.57 -14.06
CA ALA A 136 2.91 -17.98 -14.76
C ALA A 136 1.73 -18.94 -14.98
N SER A 137 1.99 -20.23 -15.21
CA SER A 137 0.97 -21.26 -15.45
C SER A 137 0.42 -21.92 -14.19
N LYS A 138 1.05 -21.71 -13.02
CA LYS A 138 0.66 -22.35 -11.76
C LYS A 138 -0.55 -21.69 -11.13
N LEU A 139 -1.24 -22.44 -10.26
CA LEU A 139 -2.28 -21.93 -9.38
C LEU A 139 -1.66 -21.37 -8.09
N PRO A 140 -2.30 -20.42 -7.40
CA PRO A 140 -1.79 -19.83 -6.15
C PRO A 140 -1.39 -20.86 -5.09
N ALA A 141 -2.14 -21.95 -4.93
CA ALA A 141 -1.84 -23.01 -3.97
C ALA A 141 -0.51 -23.76 -4.22
N GLN A 142 0.09 -23.57 -5.40
CA GLN A 142 1.36 -24.20 -5.77
C GLN A 142 2.57 -23.26 -5.54
N LEU A 143 2.34 -22.07 -4.98
CA LEU A 143 3.36 -21.06 -4.74
C LEU A 143 3.66 -20.90 -3.25
N SER A 144 4.91 -20.52 -2.94
CA SER A 144 5.24 -20.04 -1.60
C SER A 144 4.50 -18.74 -1.26
N GLY A 145 4.42 -18.39 0.02
CA GLY A 145 3.82 -17.12 0.46
C GLY A 145 4.48 -15.90 -0.19
N GLY A 146 5.81 -15.86 -0.25
CA GLY A 146 6.56 -14.78 -0.90
C GLY A 146 6.29 -14.68 -2.41
N GLN A 147 6.17 -15.83 -3.11
CA GLN A 147 5.77 -15.85 -4.51
C GLN A 147 4.35 -15.34 -4.71
N GLN A 148 3.39 -15.75 -3.86
CA GLN A 148 2.01 -15.26 -3.91
C GLN A 148 1.95 -13.75 -3.70
N GLN A 149 2.73 -13.20 -2.77
CA GLN A 149 2.79 -11.77 -2.52
C GLN A 149 3.38 -11.00 -3.69
N ARG A 150 4.45 -11.51 -4.30
CA ARG A 150 5.03 -10.91 -5.51
C ARG A 150 4.05 -10.94 -6.69
N VAL A 151 3.26 -11.98 -6.84
CA VAL A 151 2.14 -12.03 -7.82
C VAL A 151 1.07 -10.99 -7.49
N ALA A 152 0.72 -10.79 -6.21
CA ALA A 152 -0.23 -9.77 -5.80
C ALA A 152 0.28 -8.34 -6.12
N ILE A 153 1.58 -8.09 -5.97
CA ILE A 153 2.23 -6.84 -6.39
C ILE A 153 2.15 -6.68 -7.91
N ALA A 154 2.52 -7.71 -8.69
CA ALA A 154 2.42 -7.66 -10.15
C ALA A 154 0.99 -7.40 -10.63
N ARG A 155 -0.01 -8.01 -9.99
CA ARG A 155 -1.43 -7.78 -10.26
C ARG A 155 -1.84 -6.32 -10.01
N ALA A 156 -1.37 -5.72 -8.92
CA ALA A 156 -1.62 -4.31 -8.63
C ALA A 156 -0.97 -3.39 -9.68
N LEU A 157 0.28 -3.65 -10.04
CA LEU A 157 1.04 -2.92 -11.07
C LEU A 157 0.41 -3.02 -12.46
N ALA A 158 -0.21 -4.15 -12.79
CA ALA A 158 -0.84 -4.38 -14.10
C ALA A 158 -1.97 -3.38 -14.41
N MET A 159 -2.54 -2.78 -13.38
CA MET A 159 -3.55 -1.73 -13.50
C MET A 159 -2.97 -0.33 -13.75
N GLU A 160 -1.64 -0.13 -13.84
CA GLU A 160 -0.99 1.19 -13.94
C GLU A 160 -1.52 2.19 -12.90
N PRO A 161 -1.44 1.84 -11.62
CA PRO A 161 -1.98 2.71 -10.58
C PRO A 161 -1.11 3.96 -10.41
N LYS A 162 -1.74 5.06 -9.99
CA LYS A 162 -1.05 6.30 -9.59
C LYS A 162 -0.47 6.19 -8.18
N LEU A 163 -1.10 5.38 -7.33
CA LEU A 163 -0.74 5.14 -5.94
C LEU A 163 -0.91 3.66 -5.64
N ILE A 164 0.06 3.05 -4.95
CA ILE A 164 -0.08 1.70 -4.40
C ILE A 164 -0.13 1.77 -2.87
N LEU A 165 -1.14 1.16 -2.31
CA LEU A 165 -1.32 0.97 -0.87
C LEU A 165 -0.83 -0.43 -0.50
N PHE A 166 0.06 -0.52 0.48
CA PHE A 166 0.51 -1.77 1.06
C PHE A 166 0.01 -1.88 2.50
N ASP A 167 -0.82 -2.87 2.80
CA ASP A 167 -1.36 -3.13 4.14
C ASP A 167 -0.67 -4.37 4.73
N GLU A 168 0.45 -4.15 5.44
CA GLU A 168 1.30 -5.16 6.08
C GLU A 168 1.70 -6.30 5.13
N PRO A 169 2.38 -6.02 4.01
CA PRO A 169 2.58 -6.98 2.91
C PRO A 169 3.47 -8.17 3.28
N THR A 170 4.20 -8.11 4.39
CA THR A 170 5.13 -9.16 4.83
C THR A 170 4.67 -9.93 6.05
N SER A 171 3.63 -9.48 6.76
CA SER A 171 3.24 -10.02 8.07
C SER A 171 2.71 -11.46 8.05
N ALA A 172 2.32 -11.98 6.87
CA ALA A 172 1.88 -13.37 6.69
C ALA A 172 2.97 -14.27 6.09
N LEU A 173 4.23 -13.80 6.02
CA LEU A 173 5.35 -14.50 5.40
C LEU A 173 6.32 -15.04 6.44
N ASP A 174 6.96 -16.17 6.10
CA ASP A 174 8.12 -16.64 6.84
C ASP A 174 9.31 -15.66 6.67
N PRO A 175 10.16 -15.48 7.70
CA PRO A 175 11.23 -14.48 7.69
C PRO A 175 12.17 -14.57 6.48
N GLU A 176 12.43 -15.77 5.96
CA GLU A 176 13.29 -15.98 4.78
C GLU A 176 12.66 -15.48 3.47
N MET A 177 11.31 -15.30 3.42
CA MET A 177 10.60 -14.81 2.24
C MET A 177 10.36 -13.29 2.28
N VAL A 178 10.52 -12.66 3.44
CA VAL A 178 10.27 -11.23 3.65
C VAL A 178 11.18 -10.39 2.77
N GLN A 179 12.49 -10.72 2.71
CA GLN A 179 13.47 -9.93 1.99
C GLN A 179 13.17 -9.85 0.50
N GLU A 180 12.74 -10.93 -0.14
CA GLU A 180 12.38 -10.96 -1.57
C GLU A 180 11.25 -9.98 -1.91
N VAL A 181 10.26 -9.85 -1.02
CA VAL A 181 9.14 -8.90 -1.18
C VAL A 181 9.61 -7.45 -0.95
N LEU A 182 10.44 -7.22 0.06
CA LEU A 182 10.99 -5.90 0.35
C LEU A 182 11.92 -5.40 -0.77
N ASP A 183 12.68 -6.29 -1.40
CA ASP A 183 13.53 -5.96 -2.55
C ASP A 183 12.70 -5.48 -3.75
N VAL A 184 11.59 -6.15 -4.04
CA VAL A 184 10.63 -5.71 -5.07
C VAL A 184 10.08 -4.33 -4.72
N MET A 185 9.62 -4.12 -3.48
CA MET A 185 9.06 -2.83 -3.05
C MET A 185 10.13 -1.70 -3.11
N THR A 186 11.36 -2.01 -2.73
CA THR A 186 12.49 -1.06 -2.82
C THR A 186 12.80 -0.70 -4.29
N GLY A 187 12.72 -1.66 -5.20
CA GLY A 187 12.82 -1.42 -6.64
C GLY A 187 11.75 -0.45 -7.13
N LEU A 188 10.49 -0.66 -6.74
CA LEU A 188 9.37 0.24 -7.08
C LEU A 188 9.59 1.67 -6.54
N ALA A 189 10.09 1.79 -5.31
CA ALA A 189 10.43 3.08 -4.71
C ALA A 189 11.47 3.85 -5.55
N ARG A 190 12.55 3.16 -5.95
CA ARG A 190 13.61 3.75 -6.78
C ARG A 190 13.14 4.18 -8.17
N GLU A 191 12.13 3.53 -8.71
CA GLU A 191 11.51 3.88 -9.99
C GLU A 191 10.50 5.03 -9.88
N GLY A 192 10.30 5.59 -8.69
CA GLY A 192 9.41 6.73 -8.45
C GLY A 192 7.93 6.36 -8.33
N MET A 193 7.60 5.09 -8.00
CA MET A 193 6.22 4.70 -7.70
C MET A 193 5.75 5.38 -6.42
N THR A 194 4.59 6.03 -6.47
CA THR A 194 3.95 6.59 -5.28
C THR A 194 3.41 5.46 -4.41
N MET A 195 3.82 5.42 -3.15
CA MET A 195 3.44 4.33 -2.24
C MET A 195 3.04 4.85 -0.86
N LEU A 196 1.99 4.28 -0.29
CA LEU A 196 1.68 4.36 1.14
C LEU A 196 1.79 2.95 1.72
N VAL A 197 2.74 2.75 2.63
CA VAL A 197 3.12 1.43 3.12
C VAL A 197 2.90 1.33 4.62
N VAL A 198 1.94 0.52 5.04
CA VAL A 198 1.81 0.08 6.43
C VAL A 198 2.70 -1.13 6.62
N THR A 199 3.66 -1.06 7.52
CA THR A 199 4.60 -2.17 7.75
C THR A 199 5.19 -2.12 9.16
N HIS A 200 5.78 -3.25 9.57
CA HIS A 200 6.63 -3.37 10.76
C HIS A 200 8.13 -3.51 10.39
N GLU A 201 8.45 -3.45 9.11
CA GLU A 201 9.82 -3.60 8.59
C GLU A 201 10.61 -2.29 8.72
N MET A 202 11.32 -2.12 9.84
CA MET A 202 12.08 -0.88 10.12
C MET A 202 13.22 -0.65 9.13
N GLY A 203 13.83 -1.72 8.63
CA GLY A 203 14.88 -1.65 7.60
C GLY A 203 14.37 -1.03 6.31
N PHE A 204 13.18 -1.45 5.84
CA PHE A 204 12.52 -0.86 4.69
C PHE A 204 12.15 0.60 4.94
N ALA A 205 11.55 0.91 6.10
CA ALA A 205 11.21 2.29 6.43
C ALA A 205 12.42 3.24 6.45
N ARG A 206 13.59 2.75 6.90
CA ARG A 206 14.84 3.54 6.88
C ARG A 206 15.42 3.76 5.48
N SER A 207 15.34 2.74 4.62
CA SER A 207 16.07 2.73 3.34
C SER A 207 15.25 3.20 2.14
N ALA A 208 13.93 3.06 2.19
CA ALA A 208 13.05 3.29 1.04
C ALA A 208 12.04 4.43 1.25
N ALA A 209 11.73 4.82 2.48
CA ALA A 209 10.76 5.88 2.72
C ALA A 209 11.34 7.27 2.47
N ASN A 210 10.52 8.17 1.93
CA ASN A 210 10.79 9.61 1.92
C ASN A 210 10.31 10.24 3.24
N ARG A 211 9.24 9.69 3.82
CA ARG A 211 8.66 10.16 5.07
C ARG A 211 8.07 9.01 5.87
N VAL A 212 8.28 9.07 7.17
CA VAL A 212 7.67 8.18 8.16
C VAL A 212 6.54 8.92 8.85
N VAL A 213 5.40 8.24 8.98
CA VAL A 213 4.21 8.69 9.70
C VAL A 213 4.00 7.75 10.88
N PHE A 214 4.05 8.27 12.09
CA PHE A 214 3.77 7.48 13.29
C PHE A 214 2.34 7.68 13.74
N MET A 215 1.60 6.58 13.80
CA MET A 215 0.18 6.56 14.14
C MET A 215 -0.08 5.80 15.43
N ASP A 216 -0.83 6.40 16.36
CA ASP A 216 -1.27 5.75 17.58
C ASP A 216 -2.67 6.24 17.99
N HIS A 217 -3.47 5.35 18.59
CA HIS A 217 -4.84 5.62 19.04
C HIS A 217 -5.74 6.34 18.02
N GLY A 218 -5.56 6.03 16.73
CA GLY A 218 -6.34 6.59 15.63
C GLY A 218 -5.88 7.97 15.15
N GLN A 219 -4.77 8.48 15.62
CA GLN A 219 -4.22 9.79 15.27
C GLN A 219 -2.81 9.67 14.71
N ILE A 220 -2.45 10.58 13.81
CA ILE A 220 -1.07 10.78 13.40
C ILE A 220 -0.41 11.69 14.45
N LEU A 221 0.56 11.14 15.16
CA LEU A 221 1.26 11.84 16.24
C LEU A 221 2.55 12.51 15.79
N GLU A 222 3.20 11.95 14.76
CA GLU A 222 4.48 12.45 14.27
C GLU A 222 4.65 12.13 12.79
N GLN A 223 5.27 13.04 12.04
CA GLN A 223 5.68 12.86 10.66
C GLN A 223 7.06 13.47 10.48
N ALA A 224 8.02 12.70 9.97
CA ALA A 224 9.38 13.16 9.77
C ALA A 224 10.09 12.37 8.66
N PRO A 225 11.17 12.89 8.06
CA PRO A 225 12.11 12.08 7.29
C PRO A 225 12.61 10.88 8.11
N PRO A 226 12.94 9.74 7.48
CA PRO A 226 13.39 8.54 8.19
C PRO A 226 14.56 8.81 9.14
N GLU A 227 15.56 9.57 8.67
CA GLU A 227 16.74 9.88 9.49
C GLU A 227 16.36 10.55 10.80
N ASP A 228 15.50 11.57 10.76
CA ASP A 228 15.05 12.31 11.93
C ASP A 228 14.18 11.44 12.84
N PHE A 229 13.20 10.72 12.25
CA PHE A 229 12.29 9.88 13.02
C PHE A 229 13.01 8.79 13.80
N PHE A 230 14.00 8.12 13.19
CA PHE A 230 14.72 7.02 13.85
C PHE A 230 15.86 7.48 14.76
N ALA A 231 16.46 8.65 14.50
CA ALA A 231 17.55 9.15 15.34
C ALA A 231 17.02 9.94 16.55
N SER A 232 15.97 10.74 16.34
CA SER A 232 15.49 11.68 17.37
C SER A 232 13.97 11.89 17.28
N PRO A 233 13.15 10.83 17.53
CA PRO A 233 11.70 10.99 17.54
C PRO A 233 11.27 12.06 18.54
N THR A 234 10.30 12.88 18.16
CA THR A 234 9.88 14.05 18.95
C THR A 234 8.88 13.67 20.03
N THR A 235 7.95 12.75 19.73
CA THR A 235 6.90 12.34 20.68
C THR A 235 7.37 11.25 21.64
N GLY A 236 6.93 11.30 22.91
CA GLY A 236 7.20 10.25 23.88
C GLY A 236 6.69 8.87 23.42
N ARG A 237 5.53 8.85 22.75
CA ARG A 237 4.93 7.61 22.22
C ARG A 237 5.78 6.97 21.11
N ALA A 238 6.35 7.78 20.21
CA ALA A 238 7.27 7.28 19.18
C ALA A 238 8.57 6.73 19.80
N LYS A 239 9.14 7.42 20.81
CA LYS A 239 10.31 6.93 21.56
C LYS A 239 10.04 5.58 22.21
N ASP A 240 8.92 5.45 22.91
CA ASP A 240 8.51 4.21 23.57
C ASP A 240 8.30 3.07 22.56
N PHE A 241 7.69 3.37 21.43
CA PHE A 241 7.48 2.40 20.35
C PHE A 241 8.82 1.92 19.77
N LEU A 242 9.69 2.84 19.35
CA LEU A 242 10.99 2.50 18.78
C LEU A 242 11.88 1.74 19.77
N SER A 243 11.86 2.10 21.05
CA SER A 243 12.65 1.40 22.09
C SER A 243 12.27 -0.09 22.23
N LYS A 244 11.02 -0.44 21.94
CA LYS A 244 10.53 -1.84 22.00
C LYS A 244 10.85 -2.61 20.72
N VAL A 245 10.77 -1.95 19.56
CA VAL A 245 10.92 -2.62 18.26
C VAL A 245 12.40 -2.78 17.86
N ILE A 246 13.27 -1.83 18.25
CA ILE A 246 14.71 -1.89 17.90
C ILE A 246 15.49 -2.86 18.82
N ARG A 247 14.91 -3.28 19.95
CA ARG A 247 15.56 -4.21 20.90
C ARG A 247 15.34 -5.69 20.56
N HIS A 248 14.59 -6.00 19.52
CA HIS A 248 14.36 -7.32 18.96
C HIS A 248 14.99 -7.44 17.58
#